data_992b2ea6e8036fcdbe6bbfe039e7c2a7
#
_entry.id   992b2ea6e8036fcdbe6bbfe039e7c2a7
#
_cell.length_a   1.000
_cell.length_b   1.000
_cell.length_c   1.000
_cell.angle_alpha   90.00
_cell.angle_beta   90.00
_cell.angle_gamma   90.00
#
_symmetry.space_group_name_H-M   'P 1'
#
loop_
_entity.id
_entity.type
_entity.pdbx_description
1 polymer ?
#
loop_
_entity_poly.entity_id
_entity_poly.type
_entity_poly.pdbx_seq_one_letter_code
_entity_poly.pdbx_strand_id
1 'polypeptide(L)'
;GDDVLVGGKGDDYLEGGAGDDTYIYNPGDGADTILDGGGSDTIKFGAGISKDDIVVRRAGDDIRISFKNSETDSILLRYNASNASYFIENFLFDNGETMGMQDILDLSLIGTDSDDVIYGYNADDTLRGGKGNDTLNGGEGNDILYGGDGDDKLYGGNGNDTLYGSEGNDALYGSDGNDILEGGSGNDYLEGGSHNDTYIFGRVDGADTIYDNHGNDTIKFKEGIGKENITFQRVANDLVLKYGENDTVRINNQFGGSSIEQIALASGEYITASKINKIIEDLNAYASNNGMSNISMDDMKNNPDIMQMFTSGWGN
;
A
#
# COMPACT_ATOMS: atom_id res chain seq x y z
N GLY A 1 13.98 -32.85 24.42
CA GLY A 1 13.82 -32.56 25.88
C GLY A 1 14.00 -31.09 26.11
N ASP A 2 13.74 -30.60 27.28
CA ASP A 2 13.82 -29.18 27.61
C ASP A 2 15.29 -28.77 27.79
N ASP A 3 15.85 -28.17 26.72
CA ASP A 3 17.28 -27.90 26.62
C ASP A 3 17.61 -26.41 26.80
N VAL A 4 18.84 -26.08 27.16
CA VAL A 4 19.33 -24.69 27.18
C VAL A 4 20.51 -24.58 26.22
N LEU A 5 20.37 -23.79 25.16
CA LEU A 5 21.34 -23.65 24.10
C LEU A 5 21.98 -22.25 24.14
N VAL A 6 23.30 -22.19 24.01
CA VAL A 6 24.09 -20.95 23.97
C VAL A 6 25.12 -21.11 22.87
N GLY A 7 25.01 -20.40 21.77
CA GLY A 7 25.99 -20.39 20.69
C GLY A 7 27.29 -19.72 21.15
N GLY A 8 27.19 -18.56 21.71
CA GLY A 8 28.31 -17.74 22.12
C GLY A 8 28.76 -16.85 20.98
N LYS A 9 30.05 -16.55 20.89
CA LYS A 9 30.58 -15.67 19.84
C LYS A 9 30.81 -16.43 18.53
N GLY A 10 30.32 -15.88 17.45
CA GLY A 10 30.46 -16.40 16.09
C GLY A 10 29.10 -16.56 15.46
N ASP A 11 29.04 -17.17 14.31
CA ASP A 11 27.79 -17.44 13.60
C ASP A 11 27.43 -18.90 13.83
N ASP A 12 26.53 -19.16 14.77
CA ASP A 12 26.21 -20.49 15.26
C ASP A 12 24.90 -21.04 14.67
N TYR A 13 24.80 -22.37 14.61
CA TYR A 13 23.56 -23.07 14.28
C TYR A 13 23.07 -23.83 15.50
N LEU A 14 21.89 -23.48 15.98
CA LEU A 14 21.27 -24.03 17.20
C LEU A 14 19.99 -24.78 16.84
N GLU A 15 19.85 -26.02 17.34
CA GLU A 15 18.69 -26.86 17.11
C GLU A 15 18.27 -27.52 18.43
N GLY A 16 17.13 -27.06 19.01
CA GLY A 16 16.60 -27.58 20.28
C GLY A 16 15.85 -28.89 20.09
N GLY A 17 15.01 -28.93 19.06
CA GLY A 17 14.28 -30.12 18.68
C GLY A 17 12.89 -30.18 19.30
N ALA A 18 12.61 -31.14 20.12
CA ALA A 18 11.31 -31.29 20.77
C ALA A 18 11.40 -31.15 22.29
N GLY A 19 10.54 -30.41 22.90
CA GLY A 19 10.50 -30.01 24.29
C GLY A 19 10.53 -28.51 24.45
N ASP A 20 10.42 -28.00 25.65
CA ASP A 20 10.41 -26.55 25.91
C ASP A 20 11.85 -26.04 26.02
N ASP A 21 12.41 -25.54 24.92
CA ASP A 21 13.81 -25.19 24.80
C ASP A 21 14.08 -23.69 25.05
N THR A 22 15.28 -23.36 25.52
CA THR A 22 15.69 -21.97 25.78
C THR A 22 16.98 -21.64 25.04
N TYR A 23 16.91 -20.65 24.16
CA TYR A 23 18.03 -20.10 23.40
C TYR A 23 18.50 -18.81 24.07
N ILE A 24 19.78 -18.74 24.48
CA ILE A 24 20.34 -17.52 25.09
C ILE A 24 21.18 -16.77 24.04
N TYR A 25 20.84 -15.51 23.79
CA TYR A 25 21.54 -14.63 22.87
C TYR A 25 21.98 -13.33 23.55
N ASN A 26 23.26 -12.96 23.43
CA ASN A 26 23.83 -11.75 24.02
C ASN A 26 24.37 -10.79 22.94
N PRO A 27 24.53 -9.50 23.24
CA PRO A 27 25.18 -8.57 22.33
C PRO A 27 26.60 -9.03 21.97
N GLY A 28 26.90 -9.10 20.68
CA GLY A 28 28.19 -9.52 20.16
C GLY A 28 28.35 -11.04 19.99
N ASP A 29 27.26 -11.80 20.08
CA ASP A 29 27.27 -13.24 19.77
C ASP A 29 27.42 -13.51 18.26
N GLY A 30 26.99 -12.57 17.38
CA GLY A 30 27.14 -12.72 15.93
C GLY A 30 25.82 -13.01 15.20
N ALA A 31 25.89 -13.71 14.07
CA ALA A 31 24.71 -14.02 13.27
C ALA A 31 24.29 -15.48 13.44
N ASP A 32 23.42 -15.74 14.39
CA ASP A 32 22.99 -17.09 14.73
C ASP A 32 21.78 -17.56 13.92
N THR A 33 21.69 -18.86 13.69
CA THR A 33 20.54 -19.52 13.09
C THR A 33 19.91 -20.46 14.08
N ILE A 34 18.61 -20.32 14.30
CA ILE A 34 17.82 -21.19 15.18
C ILE A 34 16.83 -22.00 14.34
N LEU A 35 16.82 -23.30 14.52
CA LEU A 35 15.80 -24.21 14.05
C LEU A 35 15.20 -24.93 15.26
N ASP A 36 13.91 -24.83 15.44
CA ASP A 36 13.21 -25.58 16.47
C ASP A 36 12.18 -26.55 15.88
N GLY A 37 11.85 -27.60 16.62
CA GLY A 37 11.00 -28.69 16.19
C GLY A 37 9.70 -28.86 16.98
N GLY A 38 9.42 -27.92 17.90
CA GLY A 38 8.15 -27.81 18.62
C GLY A 38 8.23 -28.14 20.11
N GLY A 39 7.52 -27.33 20.84
CA GLY A 39 7.44 -27.19 22.26
C GLY A 39 6.79 -25.89 22.65
N SER A 40 7.22 -25.28 23.73
CA SER A 40 6.98 -23.88 24.05
C SER A 40 8.34 -23.21 24.31
N ASP A 41 8.91 -22.70 23.23
CA ASP A 41 10.31 -22.34 23.15
C ASP A 41 10.54 -20.87 23.44
N THR A 42 11.72 -20.55 23.98
CA THR A 42 12.03 -19.18 24.44
C THR A 42 13.38 -18.71 23.95
N ILE A 43 13.41 -17.55 23.27
CA ILE A 43 14.65 -16.79 23.14
C ILE A 43 14.77 -15.85 24.35
N LYS A 44 15.88 -15.97 25.06
CA LYS A 44 16.24 -15.10 26.19
C LYS A 44 17.36 -14.16 25.78
N PHE A 45 17.05 -12.88 25.64
CA PHE A 45 18.02 -11.85 25.33
C PHE A 45 18.84 -11.45 26.57
N GLY A 46 20.14 -11.30 26.38
CA GLY A 46 21.06 -10.83 27.39
C GLY A 46 21.01 -9.32 27.65
N ALA A 47 21.83 -8.89 28.60
CA ALA A 47 21.84 -7.53 29.09
C ALA A 47 22.06 -6.49 27.96
N GLY A 48 21.17 -5.48 27.90
CA GLY A 48 21.25 -4.37 26.96
C GLY A 48 20.48 -4.58 25.66
N ILE A 49 19.70 -5.66 25.53
CA ILE A 49 18.75 -5.85 24.43
C ILE A 49 17.33 -5.67 24.99
N SER A 50 16.62 -4.68 24.46
CA SER A 50 15.20 -4.41 24.72
C SER A 50 14.37 -4.61 23.44
N LYS A 51 13.05 -4.61 23.56
CA LYS A 51 12.15 -4.70 22.40
C LYS A 51 12.32 -3.54 21.40
N ASP A 52 12.76 -2.36 21.90
CA ASP A 52 12.97 -1.19 21.06
C ASP A 52 14.28 -1.24 20.26
N ASP A 53 15.18 -2.19 20.60
CA ASP A 53 16.47 -2.37 19.91
C ASP A 53 16.38 -3.34 18.73
N ILE A 54 15.31 -4.14 18.62
CA ILE A 54 15.17 -5.12 17.54
C ILE A 54 14.53 -4.52 16.30
N VAL A 55 14.93 -5.04 15.14
CA VAL A 55 14.31 -4.84 13.83
C VAL A 55 14.01 -6.22 13.27
N VAL A 56 12.75 -6.46 12.95
CA VAL A 56 12.30 -7.76 12.46
C VAL A 56 11.99 -7.66 10.97
N ARG A 57 12.39 -8.66 10.20
CA ARG A 57 12.11 -8.77 8.77
C ARG A 57 11.78 -10.21 8.39
N ARG A 58 10.79 -10.37 7.54
CA ARG A 58 10.53 -11.66 6.89
C ARG A 58 11.61 -11.92 5.81
N ALA A 59 12.13 -13.13 5.75
CA ALA A 59 13.12 -13.56 4.78
C ALA A 59 12.67 -14.88 4.13
N GLY A 60 11.66 -14.80 3.25
CA GLY A 60 10.95 -15.96 2.71
C GLY A 60 10.12 -16.65 3.80
N ASP A 61 10.44 -17.91 4.08
CA ASP A 61 9.80 -18.69 5.16
C ASP A 61 10.41 -18.45 6.55
N ASP A 62 11.48 -17.68 6.61
CA ASP A 62 12.25 -17.41 7.83
C ASP A 62 11.94 -16.01 8.38
N ILE A 63 12.20 -15.81 9.67
CA ILE A 63 12.19 -14.48 10.31
C ILE A 63 13.60 -14.11 10.72
N ARG A 64 14.05 -12.93 10.32
CA ARG A 64 15.31 -12.35 10.79
C ARG A 64 15.07 -11.28 11.82
N ILE A 65 15.71 -11.41 12.96
CA ILE A 65 15.78 -10.39 14.02
C ILE A 65 17.17 -9.79 13.97
N SER A 66 17.28 -8.50 13.70
CA SER A 66 18.51 -7.70 13.71
C SER A 66 18.46 -6.69 14.84
N PHE A 67 19.58 -6.08 15.17
CA PHE A 67 19.68 -5.15 16.31
C PHE A 67 20.13 -3.76 15.82
N LYS A 68 19.41 -2.70 16.20
CA LYS A 68 19.67 -1.30 15.78
C LYS A 68 21.10 -0.84 16.08
N ASN A 69 21.71 -1.39 17.11
CA ASN A 69 23.06 -1.01 17.58
C ASN A 69 24.17 -1.94 17.08
N SER A 70 23.89 -2.86 16.15
CA SER A 70 24.88 -3.78 15.59
C SER A 70 24.60 -4.03 14.10
N GLU A 71 25.67 -3.98 13.30
CA GLU A 71 25.59 -4.31 11.86
C GLU A 71 25.83 -5.81 11.60
N THR A 72 26.30 -6.55 12.59
CA THR A 72 26.72 -7.95 12.45
C THR A 72 25.85 -8.93 13.22
N ASP A 73 25.27 -8.48 14.33
CA ASP A 73 24.46 -9.32 15.18
C ASP A 73 23.06 -9.55 14.60
N SER A 74 22.64 -10.79 14.51
CA SER A 74 21.29 -11.14 14.09
C SER A 74 20.91 -12.56 14.50
N ILE A 75 19.60 -12.84 14.52
CA ILE A 75 19.06 -14.19 14.69
C ILE A 75 18.19 -14.49 13.49
N LEU A 76 18.43 -15.63 12.83
CA LEU A 76 17.58 -16.18 11.79
C LEU A 76 16.76 -17.34 12.34
N LEU A 77 15.45 -17.14 12.46
CA LEU A 77 14.49 -18.16 12.87
C LEU A 77 13.99 -18.88 11.63
N ARG A 78 14.33 -20.17 11.50
CA ARG A 78 14.01 -20.97 10.32
C ARG A 78 12.54 -21.40 10.35
N TYR A 79 11.85 -21.22 9.19
CA TYR A 79 10.45 -21.58 8.97
C TYR A 79 9.42 -20.89 9.87
N ASN A 80 9.81 -19.91 10.67
CA ASN A 80 8.93 -19.22 11.60
C ASN A 80 7.90 -18.29 10.93
N ALA A 81 8.04 -17.98 9.63
CA ALA A 81 7.08 -17.18 8.89
C ALA A 81 5.97 -18.02 8.23
N SER A 82 6.14 -19.35 8.11
CA SER A 82 5.26 -20.19 7.31
C SER A 82 4.71 -21.42 8.01
N ASN A 83 5.29 -21.83 9.14
CA ASN A 83 4.91 -23.09 9.79
C ASN A 83 4.96 -23.00 11.31
N ALA A 84 3.78 -22.98 11.95
CA ALA A 84 3.64 -22.87 13.40
C ALA A 84 4.31 -24.00 14.20
N SER A 85 4.63 -25.15 13.57
CA SER A 85 5.36 -26.23 14.23
C SER A 85 6.84 -25.92 14.49
N TYR A 86 7.35 -24.81 13.96
CA TYR A 86 8.73 -24.36 14.14
C TYR A 86 8.81 -23.01 14.86
N PHE A 87 7.69 -22.53 15.42
CA PHE A 87 7.66 -21.23 16.09
C PHE A 87 8.50 -21.25 17.37
N ILE A 88 9.15 -20.11 17.63
CA ILE A 88 9.59 -19.73 18.96
C ILE A 88 8.45 -18.91 19.57
N GLU A 89 7.83 -19.41 20.61
CA GLU A 89 6.63 -18.78 21.17
C GLU A 89 6.93 -17.58 22.05
N ASN A 90 8.11 -17.55 22.68
CA ASN A 90 8.41 -16.56 23.71
C ASN A 90 9.74 -15.84 23.46
N PHE A 91 9.72 -14.54 23.62
CA PHE A 91 10.88 -13.66 23.53
C PHE A 91 10.98 -12.89 24.85
N LEU A 92 11.97 -13.22 25.68
CA LEU A 92 12.17 -12.64 27.00
C LEU A 92 13.35 -11.67 26.97
N PHE A 93 13.10 -10.39 27.23
CA PHE A 93 14.11 -9.33 27.30
C PHE A 93 14.71 -9.19 28.70
N ASP A 94 15.93 -8.62 28.79
CA ASP A 94 16.66 -8.46 30.06
C ASP A 94 15.90 -7.63 31.12
N ASN A 95 15.10 -6.67 30.68
CA ASN A 95 14.26 -5.84 31.55
C ASN A 95 13.00 -6.57 32.08
N GLY A 96 12.80 -7.83 31.71
CA GLY A 96 11.65 -8.65 32.09
C GLY A 96 10.41 -8.48 31.19
N GLU A 97 10.47 -7.65 30.16
CA GLU A 97 9.42 -7.60 29.14
C GLU A 97 9.42 -8.89 28.30
N THR A 98 8.25 -9.25 27.81
CA THR A 98 8.07 -10.41 26.93
C THR A 98 7.28 -10.04 25.68
N MET A 99 7.56 -10.73 24.59
CA MET A 99 6.78 -10.72 23.36
C MET A 99 6.43 -12.15 22.97
N GLY A 100 5.28 -12.34 22.33
CA GLY A 100 4.94 -13.61 21.69
C GLY A 100 5.37 -13.62 20.22
N MET A 101 5.22 -14.78 19.56
CA MET A 101 5.53 -14.87 18.11
C MET A 101 4.67 -13.94 17.29
N GLN A 102 3.40 -13.72 17.63
CA GLN A 102 2.54 -12.78 16.89
C GLN A 102 3.09 -11.36 16.94
N ASP A 103 3.57 -10.90 18.11
CA ASP A 103 4.19 -9.56 18.21
C ASP A 103 5.43 -9.43 17.29
N ILE A 104 6.20 -10.52 17.13
CA ILE A 104 7.36 -10.58 16.22
C ILE A 104 6.90 -10.53 14.75
N LEU A 105 5.86 -11.27 14.40
CA LEU A 105 5.29 -11.23 13.05
C LEU A 105 4.77 -9.84 12.73
N ASP A 106 4.04 -9.20 13.63
CA ASP A 106 3.52 -7.83 13.45
C ASP A 106 4.66 -6.81 13.25
N LEU A 107 5.77 -6.96 13.99
CA LEU A 107 6.95 -6.10 13.79
C LEU A 107 7.60 -6.28 12.41
N SER A 108 7.47 -7.44 11.78
CA SER A 108 8.03 -7.68 10.44
C SER A 108 7.30 -6.94 9.33
N LEU A 109 6.10 -6.43 9.63
CA LEU A 109 5.26 -5.65 8.72
C LEU A 109 5.48 -4.13 8.83
N ILE A 110 6.43 -3.70 9.67
CA ILE A 110 6.75 -2.28 9.90
C ILE A 110 8.14 -1.97 9.36
N GLY A 111 8.22 -1.00 8.45
CA GLY A 111 9.46 -0.49 7.87
C GLY A 111 10.27 0.43 8.80
N THR A 112 11.30 1.02 8.25
CA THR A 112 12.23 1.94 8.92
C THR A 112 12.21 3.34 8.29
N ASP A 113 13.26 4.13 8.46
CA ASP A 113 13.50 5.40 7.74
C ASP A 113 14.35 5.20 6.46
N SER A 114 14.47 3.98 5.93
CA SER A 114 15.27 3.63 4.75
C SER A 114 14.44 2.77 3.82
N ASP A 115 14.86 2.65 2.56
CA ASP A 115 14.21 1.81 1.57
C ASP A 115 14.05 0.36 2.09
N ASP A 116 12.82 -0.08 2.26
CA ASP A 116 12.48 -1.39 2.80
C ASP A 116 11.75 -2.28 1.77
N VAL A 117 11.86 -3.59 1.95
CA VAL A 117 11.04 -4.58 1.24
C VAL A 117 10.26 -5.40 2.27
N ILE A 118 8.94 -5.27 2.27
CA ILE A 118 8.05 -5.88 3.26
C ILE A 118 7.06 -6.80 2.58
N TYR A 119 6.95 -8.03 3.09
CA TYR A 119 5.99 -9.04 2.62
C TYR A 119 5.02 -9.38 3.75
N GLY A 120 3.74 -9.32 3.46
CA GLY A 120 2.68 -9.83 4.33
C GLY A 120 2.63 -11.35 4.39
N TYR A 121 1.61 -11.85 5.02
CA TYR A 121 1.33 -13.28 5.23
C TYR A 121 0.10 -13.71 4.41
N ASN A 122 -0.46 -14.88 4.71
CA ASN A 122 -1.68 -15.37 4.05
C ASN A 122 -2.92 -15.03 4.89
N ALA A 123 -3.03 -13.80 5.35
CA ALA A 123 -4.10 -13.28 6.22
C ALA A 123 -4.25 -11.79 6.01
N ASP A 124 -5.31 -11.19 6.53
CA ASP A 124 -5.50 -9.75 6.50
C ASP A 124 -4.39 -9.05 7.30
N ASP A 125 -3.50 -8.36 6.62
CA ASP A 125 -2.30 -7.72 7.17
C ASP A 125 -2.37 -6.18 7.14
N THR A 126 -1.53 -5.54 7.94
CA THR A 126 -1.30 -4.10 7.88
C THR A 126 0.18 -3.80 7.75
N LEU A 127 0.62 -3.39 6.55
CA LEU A 127 2.00 -3.09 6.22
C LEU A 127 2.25 -1.58 6.27
N ARG A 128 3.44 -1.18 6.76
CA ARG A 128 3.87 0.22 6.82
C ARG A 128 5.32 0.33 6.36
N GLY A 129 5.56 1.06 5.27
CA GLY A 129 6.90 1.34 4.75
C GLY A 129 7.67 2.29 5.67
N GLY A 130 7.20 3.48 5.82
CA GLY A 130 7.82 4.49 6.68
C GLY A 130 8.37 5.66 5.92
N LYS A 131 9.68 5.86 5.95
CA LYS A 131 10.38 6.76 5.03
C LYS A 131 11.29 5.94 4.14
N GLY A 132 11.59 6.48 2.98
CA GLY A 132 12.39 5.80 1.96
C GLY A 132 11.51 5.35 0.81
N ASN A 133 12.12 4.77 -0.21
CA ASN A 133 11.39 4.24 -1.35
C ASN A 133 11.11 2.76 -1.12
N ASP A 134 9.93 2.46 -0.59
CA ASP A 134 9.60 1.15 -0.06
C ASP A 134 8.93 0.24 -1.11
N THR A 135 9.00 -1.04 -0.88
CA THR A 135 8.24 -2.03 -1.65
C THR A 135 7.45 -2.91 -0.68
N LEU A 136 6.13 -2.79 -0.73
CA LEU A 136 5.20 -3.52 0.12
C LEU A 136 4.41 -4.53 -0.72
N ASN A 137 4.23 -5.73 -0.21
CA ASN A 137 3.41 -6.77 -0.85
C ASN A 137 2.52 -7.42 0.21
N GLY A 138 1.20 -7.21 0.13
CA GLY A 138 0.22 -7.77 1.06
C GLY A 138 0.15 -9.28 0.98
N GLY A 139 -0.13 -9.82 -0.18
CA GLY A 139 -0.16 -11.27 -0.44
C GLY A 139 -1.55 -11.82 -0.62
N GLU A 140 -1.96 -12.72 0.25
CA GLU A 140 -3.33 -13.25 0.33
C GLU A 140 -4.01 -12.61 1.54
N GLY A 141 -5.24 -12.15 1.41
CA GLY A 141 -5.97 -11.52 2.51
C GLY A 141 -6.56 -10.18 2.08
N ASN A 142 -7.27 -9.49 2.98
CA ASN A 142 -7.71 -8.12 2.71
C ASN A 142 -6.77 -7.18 3.45
N ASP A 143 -5.77 -6.71 2.74
CA ASP A 143 -4.61 -6.03 3.31
C ASP A 143 -4.76 -4.50 3.35
N ILE A 144 -4.04 -3.87 4.28
CA ILE A 144 -3.91 -2.41 4.34
C ILE A 144 -2.43 -2.05 4.23
N LEU A 145 -2.07 -1.34 3.16
CA LEU A 145 -0.70 -0.94 2.87
C LEU A 145 -0.56 0.58 2.97
N TYR A 146 0.45 1.03 3.73
CA TYR A 146 0.86 2.43 3.82
C TYR A 146 2.30 2.55 3.33
N GLY A 147 2.53 3.23 2.21
CA GLY A 147 3.88 3.54 1.72
C GLY A 147 4.61 4.46 2.69
N GLY A 148 4.24 5.70 2.74
CA GLY A 148 4.77 6.69 3.67
C GLY A 148 5.42 7.87 2.97
N ASP A 149 6.63 8.26 3.39
CA ASP A 149 7.40 9.32 2.74
C ASP A 149 8.35 8.68 1.71
N GLY A 150 8.20 8.96 0.43
CA GLY A 150 9.11 8.47 -0.62
C GLY A 150 8.36 7.93 -1.84
N ASP A 151 9.09 7.55 -2.87
CA ASP A 151 8.48 6.99 -4.09
C ASP A 151 8.31 5.47 -3.90
N ASP A 152 7.10 5.04 -3.51
CA ASP A 152 6.80 3.69 -3.03
C ASP A 152 6.19 2.77 -4.11
N LYS A 153 6.28 1.46 -3.87
CA LYS A 153 5.61 0.42 -4.66
C LYS A 153 4.78 -0.46 -3.76
N LEU A 154 3.46 -0.42 -3.96
CA LEU A 154 2.49 -1.17 -3.17
C LEU A 154 1.78 -2.20 -4.04
N TYR A 155 1.80 -3.45 -3.61
CA TYR A 155 1.08 -4.56 -4.24
C TYR A 155 0.11 -5.14 -3.21
N GLY A 156 -1.20 -5.00 -3.45
CA GLY A 156 -2.24 -5.60 -2.60
C GLY A 156 -2.15 -7.12 -2.65
N GLY A 157 -2.46 -7.70 -3.78
CA GLY A 157 -2.37 -9.15 -4.02
C GLY A 157 -3.72 -9.78 -4.30
N ASN A 158 -4.07 -10.81 -3.57
CA ASN A 158 -5.40 -11.41 -3.65
C ASN A 158 -6.24 -10.99 -2.45
N GLY A 159 -7.39 -10.41 -2.69
CA GLY A 159 -8.31 -9.95 -1.64
C GLY A 159 -8.79 -8.54 -1.90
N ASN A 160 -9.58 -7.97 -0.98
CA ASN A 160 -10.04 -6.61 -1.14
C ASN A 160 -9.12 -5.68 -0.34
N ASP A 161 -8.17 -5.09 -1.01
CA ASP A 161 -7.06 -4.38 -0.40
C ASP A 161 -7.28 -2.87 -0.29
N THR A 162 -6.58 -2.22 0.61
CA THR A 162 -6.57 -0.76 0.74
C THR A 162 -5.13 -0.24 0.72
N LEU A 163 -4.78 0.50 -0.32
CA LEU A 163 -3.44 0.99 -0.59
C LEU A 163 -3.39 2.52 -0.46
N TYR A 164 -2.46 3.00 0.36
CA TYR A 164 -2.15 4.42 0.56
C TYR A 164 -0.69 4.68 0.20
N GLY A 165 -0.41 5.41 -0.90
CA GLY A 165 0.94 5.85 -1.26
C GLY A 165 1.47 6.86 -0.25
N SER A 166 0.78 7.95 -0.05
CA SER A 166 0.98 9.06 0.88
C SER A 166 1.81 10.22 0.30
N GLU A 167 3.10 10.41 0.61
CA GLU A 167 3.96 11.47 0.04
C GLU A 167 4.96 10.85 -0.94
N GLY A 168 4.95 11.26 -2.20
CA GLY A 168 5.90 10.78 -3.21
C GLY A 168 5.22 10.48 -4.55
N ASN A 169 5.99 9.95 -5.50
CA ASN A 169 5.42 9.48 -6.76
C ASN A 169 5.29 7.97 -6.70
N ASP A 170 4.13 7.51 -6.28
CA ASP A 170 3.90 6.13 -5.89
C ASP A 170 3.37 5.26 -7.04
N ALA A 171 3.57 3.96 -6.92
CA ALA A 171 3.00 2.96 -7.82
C ALA A 171 2.18 1.94 -7.03
N LEU A 172 0.86 2.00 -7.18
CA LEU A 172 -0.12 1.18 -6.47
C LEU A 172 -0.76 0.16 -7.40
N TYR A 173 -0.73 -1.09 -7.02
CA TYR A 173 -1.30 -2.23 -7.74
C TYR A 173 -2.24 -3.01 -6.81
N GLY A 174 -3.56 -2.92 -7.04
CA GLY A 174 -4.57 -3.69 -6.27
C GLY A 174 -4.47 -5.18 -6.55
N SER A 175 -4.54 -5.57 -7.81
CA SER A 175 -4.42 -6.90 -8.40
C SER A 175 -5.75 -7.67 -8.48
N ASP A 176 -6.07 -8.62 -7.59
CA ASP A 176 -7.31 -9.41 -7.64
C ASP A 176 -8.21 -9.11 -6.46
N GLY A 177 -9.29 -8.39 -6.67
CA GLY A 177 -10.22 -8.00 -5.61
C GLY A 177 -10.93 -6.69 -5.87
N ASN A 178 -11.76 -6.26 -4.93
CA ASN A 178 -12.36 -4.92 -5.00
C ASN A 178 -11.53 -3.98 -4.14
N ASP A 179 -10.60 -3.30 -4.76
CA ASP A 179 -9.53 -2.58 -4.08
C ASP A 179 -9.83 -1.09 -3.90
N ILE A 180 -9.19 -0.49 -2.92
CA ILE A 180 -9.22 0.95 -2.68
C ILE A 180 -7.80 1.50 -2.81
N LEU A 181 -7.59 2.41 -3.77
CA LEU A 181 -6.29 3.00 -4.05
C LEU A 181 -6.34 4.52 -3.84
N GLU A 182 -5.44 5.03 -3.03
CA GLU A 182 -5.22 6.45 -2.77
C GLU A 182 -3.72 6.74 -2.91
N GLY A 183 -3.30 7.39 -4.01
CA GLY A 183 -1.89 7.75 -4.25
C GLY A 183 -1.39 8.71 -3.18
N GLY A 184 -2.10 9.80 -2.98
CA GLY A 184 -1.71 10.85 -2.05
C GLY A 184 -1.12 12.05 -2.77
N SER A 185 -0.08 12.65 -2.21
CA SER A 185 0.56 13.81 -2.84
C SER A 185 1.73 13.38 -3.72
N GLY A 186 1.66 13.74 -5.01
CA GLY A 186 2.71 13.40 -5.98
C GLY A 186 2.17 13.22 -7.38
N ASN A 187 2.85 12.43 -8.18
CA ASN A 187 2.33 12.04 -9.49
C ASN A 187 2.31 10.51 -9.54
N ASP A 188 1.16 9.96 -9.20
CA ASP A 188 1.04 8.56 -8.88
C ASP A 188 0.57 7.71 -10.07
N TYR A 189 0.97 6.45 -10.04
CA TYR A 189 0.47 5.40 -10.93
C TYR A 189 -0.43 4.45 -10.15
N LEU A 190 -1.68 4.30 -10.57
CA LEU A 190 -2.68 3.47 -9.91
C LEU A 190 -3.25 2.44 -10.89
N GLU A 191 -3.21 1.18 -10.51
CA GLU A 191 -3.76 0.04 -11.25
C GLU A 191 -4.58 -0.82 -10.30
N GLY A 192 -5.93 -0.78 -10.42
CA GLY A 192 -6.81 -1.60 -9.57
C GLY A 192 -6.69 -3.07 -9.89
N GLY A 193 -6.89 -3.43 -11.14
CA GLY A 193 -6.69 -4.78 -11.64
C GLY A 193 -7.98 -5.49 -12.00
N SER A 194 -8.33 -6.55 -11.30
CA SER A 194 -9.55 -7.31 -11.53
C SER A 194 -10.63 -6.94 -10.53
N HIS A 195 -11.90 -7.00 -10.97
CA HIS A 195 -13.10 -6.71 -10.18
C HIS A 195 -13.39 -5.20 -10.07
N ASN A 196 -14.02 -4.73 -8.98
CA ASN A 196 -14.56 -3.37 -8.96
C ASN A 196 -13.77 -2.48 -8.00
N ASP A 197 -12.97 -1.61 -8.54
CA ASP A 197 -11.99 -0.84 -7.79
C ASP A 197 -12.44 0.60 -7.51
N THR A 198 -11.87 1.18 -6.48
CA THR A 198 -12.14 2.56 -6.09
C THR A 198 -10.84 3.36 -6.00
N TYR A 199 -10.75 4.40 -6.82
CA TYR A 199 -9.64 5.35 -6.83
C TYR A 199 -10.04 6.62 -6.10
N ILE A 200 -9.30 7.00 -5.06
CA ILE A 200 -9.63 8.14 -4.19
C ILE A 200 -8.69 9.31 -4.48
N PHE A 201 -9.28 10.50 -4.72
CA PHE A 201 -8.52 11.72 -4.99
C PHE A 201 -8.98 12.89 -4.11
N GLY A 202 -8.01 13.65 -3.62
CA GLY A 202 -8.19 14.83 -2.81
C GLY A 202 -7.65 16.10 -3.48
N ARG A 203 -7.42 17.14 -2.70
CA ARG A 203 -6.73 18.35 -3.16
C ARG A 203 -5.23 18.22 -2.89
N VAL A 204 -4.43 18.77 -3.81
CA VAL A 204 -2.96 18.75 -3.75
C VAL A 204 -2.39 17.34 -3.95
N ASP A 205 -3.16 16.46 -4.58
CA ASP A 205 -2.66 15.12 -4.90
C ASP A 205 -1.69 15.15 -6.10
N GLY A 206 -1.83 16.12 -7.03
CA GLY A 206 -0.90 16.29 -8.16
C GLY A 206 -1.41 15.73 -9.47
N ALA A 207 -0.54 15.10 -10.26
CA ALA A 207 -0.89 14.66 -11.60
C ALA A 207 -0.78 13.13 -11.75
N ASP A 208 -1.90 12.46 -11.54
CA ASP A 208 -1.97 11.03 -11.41
C ASP A 208 -2.38 10.31 -12.69
N THR A 209 -2.05 9.03 -12.76
CA THR A 209 -2.40 8.17 -13.88
C THR A 209 -3.08 6.90 -13.41
N ILE A 210 -4.27 6.62 -13.91
CA ILE A 210 -4.98 5.35 -13.74
C ILE A 210 -4.81 4.51 -14.99
N TYR A 211 -4.48 3.23 -14.77
CA TYR A 211 -4.59 2.16 -15.75
C TYR A 211 -5.52 1.09 -15.20
N ASP A 212 -6.68 0.91 -15.83
CA ASP A 212 -7.63 -0.11 -15.45
C ASP A 212 -8.31 -0.68 -16.69
N ASN A 213 -8.59 -1.99 -16.71
CA ASN A 213 -9.17 -2.65 -17.87
C ASN A 213 -10.18 -3.74 -17.52
N HIS A 214 -10.49 -3.96 -16.25
CA HIS A 214 -11.43 -4.98 -15.80
C HIS A 214 -12.21 -4.54 -14.56
N GLY A 215 -13.51 -4.48 -14.64
CA GLY A 215 -14.34 -4.22 -13.48
C GLY A 215 -15.51 -3.30 -13.79
N ASN A 216 -16.10 -2.77 -12.73
CA ASN A 216 -16.95 -1.59 -12.75
C ASN A 216 -16.37 -0.60 -11.73
N ASP A 217 -15.51 0.26 -12.21
CA ASP A 217 -14.57 1.00 -11.39
C ASP A 217 -15.05 2.42 -11.13
N THR A 218 -14.64 2.95 -9.99
CA THR A 218 -15.14 4.24 -9.51
C THR A 218 -13.99 5.16 -9.09
N ILE A 219 -13.96 6.36 -9.68
CA ILE A 219 -13.20 7.48 -9.10
C ILE A 219 -14.08 8.16 -8.04
N LYS A 220 -13.52 8.39 -6.85
CA LYS A 220 -14.21 9.04 -5.75
C LYS A 220 -13.42 10.24 -5.25
N PHE A 221 -14.02 11.41 -5.36
CA PHE A 221 -13.42 12.65 -4.86
C PHE A 221 -13.76 12.89 -3.39
N LYS A 222 -12.75 13.33 -2.63
CA LYS A 222 -12.89 13.74 -1.23
C LYS A 222 -13.70 15.03 -1.07
N GLU A 223 -14.03 15.38 0.18
CA GLU A 223 -14.70 16.64 0.51
C GLU A 223 -13.96 17.86 -0.03
N GLY A 224 -14.72 18.88 -0.43
CA GLY A 224 -14.19 20.14 -0.98
C GLY A 224 -13.98 20.14 -2.48
N ILE A 225 -14.21 19.02 -3.18
CA ILE A 225 -14.24 18.95 -4.64
C ILE A 225 -15.69 18.75 -5.08
N GLY A 226 -16.27 19.77 -5.68
CA GLY A 226 -17.62 19.74 -6.26
C GLY A 226 -17.57 19.63 -7.77
N LYS A 227 -18.72 19.33 -8.39
CA LYS A 227 -18.82 19.21 -9.85
C LYS A 227 -18.39 20.46 -10.61
N GLU A 228 -18.52 21.62 -9.99
CA GLU A 228 -18.07 22.93 -10.55
C GLU A 228 -16.54 23.08 -10.55
N ASN A 229 -15.82 22.21 -9.85
CA ASN A 229 -14.35 22.20 -9.82
C ASN A 229 -13.74 21.24 -10.84
N ILE A 230 -14.53 20.32 -11.41
CA ILE A 230 -14.03 19.25 -12.29
C ILE A 230 -14.25 19.61 -13.75
N THR A 231 -13.24 19.42 -14.59
CA THR A 231 -13.37 19.48 -16.05
C THR A 231 -12.95 18.18 -16.68
N PHE A 232 -13.52 17.86 -17.83
CA PHE A 232 -13.20 16.67 -18.62
C PHE A 232 -12.54 17.07 -19.94
N GLN A 233 -11.43 16.41 -20.28
CA GLN A 233 -10.77 16.57 -21.56
C GLN A 233 -10.43 15.20 -22.13
N ARG A 234 -10.82 14.96 -23.38
CA ARG A 234 -10.36 13.79 -24.13
C ARG A 234 -9.02 14.09 -24.81
N VAL A 235 -8.03 13.24 -24.59
CA VAL A 235 -6.71 13.31 -25.23
C VAL A 235 -6.44 11.96 -25.91
N ALA A 236 -6.66 11.88 -27.20
CA ALA A 236 -6.65 10.63 -27.96
C ALA A 236 -7.66 9.62 -27.40
N ASN A 237 -7.21 8.52 -26.81
CA ASN A 237 -8.04 7.52 -26.15
C ASN A 237 -8.15 7.72 -24.64
N ASP A 238 -7.44 8.69 -24.07
CA ASP A 238 -7.45 8.93 -22.62
C ASP A 238 -8.50 9.96 -22.25
N LEU A 239 -9.00 9.85 -21.02
CA LEU A 239 -9.78 10.88 -20.35
C LEU A 239 -8.88 11.58 -19.32
N VAL A 240 -8.82 12.89 -19.35
CA VAL A 240 -8.13 13.71 -18.35
C VAL A 240 -9.16 14.50 -17.56
N LEU A 241 -9.16 14.29 -16.26
CA LEU A 241 -9.92 15.09 -15.29
C LEU A 241 -8.99 16.15 -14.72
N LYS A 242 -9.44 17.40 -14.65
CA LYS A 242 -8.76 18.46 -13.92
C LYS A 242 -9.70 18.96 -12.82
N TYR A 243 -9.23 18.97 -11.56
CA TYR A 243 -10.08 19.31 -10.40
C TYR A 243 -9.40 20.28 -9.40
N GLY A 244 -8.20 20.75 -9.71
CA GLY A 244 -7.44 21.75 -8.99
C GLY A 244 -6.54 22.58 -9.91
N GLU A 245 -5.66 23.38 -9.35
CA GLU A 245 -4.70 24.17 -10.15
C GLU A 245 -3.69 23.24 -10.84
N ASN A 246 -3.12 22.30 -10.08
CA ASN A 246 -2.18 21.29 -10.56
C ASN A 246 -2.75 19.87 -10.50
N ASP A 247 -3.93 19.69 -9.89
CA ASP A 247 -4.51 18.37 -9.65
C ASP A 247 -5.22 17.85 -10.90
N THR A 248 -4.73 16.75 -11.42
CA THR A 248 -5.28 16.07 -12.60
C THR A 248 -5.24 14.56 -12.43
N VAL A 249 -6.21 13.87 -13.04
CA VAL A 249 -6.17 12.42 -13.19
C VAL A 249 -6.27 12.08 -14.67
N ARG A 250 -5.31 11.32 -15.18
CA ARG A 250 -5.34 10.74 -16.52
C ARG A 250 -5.79 9.29 -16.43
N ILE A 251 -6.89 8.97 -17.09
CA ILE A 251 -7.38 7.60 -17.23
C ILE A 251 -6.95 7.10 -18.60
N ASN A 252 -5.98 6.20 -18.60
CA ASN A 252 -5.42 5.65 -19.83
C ASN A 252 -6.43 4.78 -20.56
N ASN A 253 -6.52 4.98 -21.88
CA ASN A 253 -7.34 4.19 -22.81
C ASN A 253 -8.84 4.13 -22.46
N GLN A 254 -9.39 5.11 -21.71
CA GLN A 254 -10.81 5.21 -21.32
C GLN A 254 -11.78 5.03 -22.52
N PHE A 255 -11.40 5.50 -23.71
CA PHE A 255 -12.20 5.42 -24.93
C PHE A 255 -11.76 4.27 -25.86
N GLY A 256 -10.84 3.42 -25.43
CA GLY A 256 -10.27 2.32 -26.21
C GLY A 256 -10.62 0.92 -25.72
N GLY A 257 -11.30 0.81 -24.57
CA GLY A 257 -11.74 -0.46 -24.00
C GLY A 257 -11.39 -0.68 -22.52
N SER A 258 -10.55 0.17 -21.95
CA SER A 258 -10.37 0.27 -20.49
C SER A 258 -11.27 1.40 -20.01
N SER A 259 -12.03 1.22 -18.94
CA SER A 259 -12.96 2.30 -18.55
C SER A 259 -13.17 2.38 -17.05
N ILE A 260 -13.18 3.61 -16.56
CA ILE A 260 -13.82 3.94 -15.29
C ILE A 260 -15.29 4.20 -15.58
N GLU A 261 -16.18 3.46 -14.95
CA GLU A 261 -17.62 3.52 -15.18
C GLU A 261 -18.30 4.65 -14.44
N GLN A 262 -17.73 5.07 -13.31
CA GLN A 262 -18.36 6.09 -12.47
C GLN A 262 -17.33 7.06 -11.87
N ILE A 263 -17.74 8.32 -11.79
CA ILE A 263 -17.05 9.35 -11.00
C ILE A 263 -18.05 9.87 -9.97
N ALA A 264 -17.69 9.80 -8.69
CA ALA A 264 -18.52 10.16 -7.56
C ALA A 264 -17.90 11.30 -6.73
N LEU A 265 -18.75 12.15 -6.16
CA LEU A 265 -18.36 13.19 -5.22
C LEU A 265 -18.67 12.76 -3.78
N ALA A 266 -17.99 13.35 -2.81
CA ALA A 266 -18.30 13.15 -1.40
C ALA A 266 -19.76 13.51 -1.03
N SER A 267 -20.39 14.40 -1.78
CA SER A 267 -21.82 14.77 -1.63
C SER A 267 -22.79 13.64 -1.97
N GLY A 268 -22.33 12.57 -2.62
CA GLY A 268 -23.16 11.49 -3.16
C GLY A 268 -23.61 11.70 -4.60
N GLU A 269 -23.35 12.86 -5.20
CA GLU A 269 -23.57 13.08 -6.63
C GLU A 269 -22.57 12.25 -7.45
N TYR A 270 -23.00 11.73 -8.60
CA TYR A 270 -22.13 10.93 -9.47
C TYR A 270 -22.43 11.17 -10.95
N ILE A 271 -21.46 10.82 -11.80
CA ILE A 271 -21.59 10.83 -13.27
C ILE A 271 -21.06 9.52 -13.83
N THR A 272 -21.73 8.97 -14.83
CA THR A 272 -21.31 7.71 -15.49
C THR A 272 -20.48 7.99 -16.75
N ALA A 273 -19.67 7.02 -17.18
CA ALA A 273 -18.87 7.10 -18.39
C ALA A 273 -19.67 7.50 -19.64
N SER A 274 -20.89 6.97 -19.81
CA SER A 274 -21.75 7.31 -20.93
C SER A 274 -22.19 8.77 -20.93
N LYS A 275 -22.42 9.35 -19.76
CA LYS A 275 -22.76 10.79 -19.63
C LYS A 275 -21.54 11.68 -19.83
N ILE A 276 -20.36 11.25 -19.38
CA ILE A 276 -19.09 11.95 -19.62
C ILE A 276 -18.83 12.04 -21.13
N ASN A 277 -18.98 10.94 -21.86
CA ASN A 277 -18.83 10.92 -23.33
C ASN A 277 -19.77 11.93 -24.00
N LYS A 278 -21.02 11.92 -23.57
CA LYS A 278 -21.99 12.89 -24.14
C LYS A 278 -21.63 14.35 -23.83
N ILE A 279 -21.21 14.65 -22.62
CA ILE A 279 -20.76 16.01 -22.27
C ILE A 279 -19.57 16.43 -23.15
N ILE A 280 -18.59 15.57 -23.36
CA ILE A 280 -17.43 15.85 -24.20
C ILE A 280 -17.86 16.11 -25.64
N GLU A 281 -18.81 15.34 -26.18
CA GLU A 281 -19.38 15.57 -27.52
C GLU A 281 -20.08 16.92 -27.60
N ASP A 282 -20.93 17.24 -26.64
CA ASP A 282 -21.71 18.52 -26.61
C ASP A 282 -20.77 19.72 -26.45
N LEU A 283 -19.74 19.64 -25.61
CA LEU A 283 -18.72 20.69 -25.45
C LEU A 283 -17.89 20.90 -26.73
N ASN A 284 -17.49 19.82 -27.39
CA ASN A 284 -16.76 19.91 -28.66
C ASN A 284 -17.62 20.54 -29.77
N ALA A 285 -18.90 20.18 -29.83
CA ALA A 285 -19.86 20.79 -30.77
C ALA A 285 -20.04 22.28 -30.48
N TYR A 286 -20.17 22.66 -29.20
CA TYR A 286 -20.25 24.06 -28.81
C TYR A 286 -18.98 24.84 -29.18
N ALA A 287 -17.80 24.31 -28.87
CA ALA A 287 -16.52 24.92 -29.21
C ALA A 287 -16.40 25.16 -30.73
N SER A 288 -16.70 24.14 -31.53
CA SER A 288 -16.67 24.22 -32.99
C SER A 288 -17.63 25.31 -33.55
N ASN A 289 -18.85 25.37 -33.02
CA ASN A 289 -19.87 26.34 -33.46
C ASN A 289 -19.51 27.77 -33.05
N ASN A 290 -18.69 27.96 -32.03
CA ASN A 290 -18.28 29.28 -31.53
C ASN A 290 -16.84 29.65 -31.91
N GLY A 291 -16.16 28.85 -32.75
CA GLY A 291 -14.80 29.13 -33.24
C GLY A 291 -13.73 28.98 -32.13
N MET A 292 -14.01 28.20 -31.10
CA MET A 292 -13.08 27.92 -30.03
C MET A 292 -12.27 26.64 -30.36
N SER A 293 -11.00 26.61 -29.99
CA SER A 293 -10.15 25.42 -30.20
C SER A 293 -10.33 24.34 -29.10
N ASN A 294 -10.69 24.77 -27.89
CA ASN A 294 -11.03 23.94 -26.73
C ASN A 294 -11.84 24.78 -25.74
N ILE A 295 -12.38 24.14 -24.71
CA ILE A 295 -13.10 24.81 -23.62
C ILE A 295 -12.23 24.69 -22.34
N SER A 296 -11.90 25.83 -21.76
CA SER A 296 -11.11 25.94 -20.54
C SER A 296 -12.02 26.01 -19.31
N MET A 297 -11.40 25.85 -18.11
CA MET A 297 -12.09 26.10 -16.83
C MET A 297 -12.65 27.51 -16.71
N ASP A 298 -11.95 28.51 -17.26
CA ASP A 298 -12.41 29.89 -17.23
C ASP A 298 -13.60 30.11 -18.18
N ASP A 299 -13.61 29.44 -19.34
CA ASP A 299 -14.77 29.45 -20.24
C ASP A 299 -15.99 28.84 -19.53
N MET A 300 -15.82 27.75 -18.78
CA MET A 300 -16.91 27.13 -18.01
C MET A 300 -17.45 28.09 -16.95
N LYS A 301 -16.56 28.68 -16.12
CA LYS A 301 -16.96 29.60 -15.03
C LYS A 301 -17.67 30.87 -15.55
N ASN A 302 -17.28 31.34 -16.71
CA ASN A 302 -17.77 32.60 -17.28
C ASN A 302 -18.94 32.43 -18.28
N ASN A 303 -19.29 31.18 -18.64
CA ASN A 303 -20.36 30.91 -19.59
C ASN A 303 -21.40 29.93 -18.99
N PRO A 304 -22.62 30.43 -18.67
CA PRO A 304 -23.67 29.61 -18.07
C PRO A 304 -24.11 28.40 -18.93
N ASP A 305 -24.07 28.54 -20.27
CA ASP A 305 -24.48 27.45 -21.15
C ASP A 305 -23.48 26.31 -21.12
N ILE A 306 -22.19 26.62 -21.09
CA ILE A 306 -21.11 25.63 -20.95
C ILE A 306 -21.22 24.95 -19.58
N MET A 307 -21.39 25.73 -18.51
CA MET A 307 -21.55 25.19 -17.15
C MET A 307 -22.79 24.30 -17.05
N GLN A 308 -23.88 24.66 -17.69
CA GLN A 308 -25.09 23.83 -17.68
C GLN A 308 -24.89 22.50 -18.42
N MET A 309 -24.21 22.48 -19.57
CA MET A 309 -23.87 21.24 -20.28
C MET A 309 -23.08 20.32 -19.35
N PHE A 310 -22.06 20.86 -18.68
CA PHE A 310 -21.16 20.12 -17.79
C PHE A 310 -21.88 19.56 -16.57
N THR A 311 -22.70 20.38 -15.91
CA THR A 311 -23.36 19.96 -14.65
C THR A 311 -24.60 19.10 -14.85
N SER A 312 -25.22 19.14 -16.06
CA SER A 312 -26.46 18.39 -16.36
C SER A 312 -26.31 16.88 -16.33
N GLY A 313 -25.09 16.36 -16.45
CA GLY A 313 -24.79 14.92 -16.43
C GLY A 313 -24.78 14.30 -15.02
N TRP A 314 -24.61 15.12 -13.99
CA TRP A 314 -24.52 14.63 -12.61
C TRP A 314 -25.89 14.25 -12.04
N GLY A 315 -25.97 13.09 -11.37
CA GLY A 315 -27.14 12.55 -10.70
C GLY A 315 -26.88 12.36 -9.21
N ASN A 316 -27.94 12.06 -8.48
CA ASN A 316 -27.89 11.66 -7.05
C ASN A 316 -28.14 10.18 -6.92
#